data_0d1b400f02cdc83676532c3e9539de92
#
_entry.id   0d1b400f02cdc83676532c3e9539de92
#
_cell.length_a   1.000
_cell.length_b   1.000
_cell.length_c   1.000
_cell.angle_alpha   90.00
_cell.angle_beta   90.00
_cell.angle_gamma   90.00
#
_symmetry.space_group_name_H-M   'P 1'
#
loop_
_entity.id
_entity.type
_entity.pdbx_description
1 polymer ?
#
loop_
_entity_poly.entity_id
_entity_poly.type
_entity_poly.pdbx_seq_one_letter_code
_entity_poly.pdbx_strand_id
1 'polypeptide(L)'
;MNFRQIEYILAVARFKSFGKAAEHCFVTQSTLSTMVNRLEQELDIQIFDRKTKPVSITFEGQQLLKQFQVIYKEVNQLDEMTQNLKGSRSGSLHIGIIPTIAPFLFPTILNDFSQTYPHITFQISEIPTQKIIHALKNRDIDVGIVSIPLKTDDLDELHLYDESFLLYDAGSTKHKQKVEIESIDVNRLWLLEEGHCLKDQVEQICGLRQKKRIHSNLIYQSGTIPTLLKLVEHNQGLTLLPYLSSLELNEAQKNQLRYFQAPVPARQIGLVVHKHFVKKELLQKLAKTIKNKVQPHLELGIKHQTFDPLPD
;
A
#
# COMPACT_ATOMS: atom_id res chain seq x y z
N MET A 1 30.27 -15.44 9.37
CA MET A 1 29.22 -14.40 9.51
C MET A 1 28.36 -14.66 10.74
N ASN A 2 28.03 -13.62 11.54
CA ASN A 2 27.11 -13.72 12.68
C ASN A 2 26.16 -12.52 12.73
N PHE A 3 25.11 -12.62 13.54
CA PHE A 3 24.04 -11.61 13.59
C PHE A 3 24.52 -10.21 14.03
N ARG A 4 25.47 -10.13 15.00
CA ARG A 4 26.04 -8.84 15.41
C ARG A 4 26.81 -8.12 14.29
N GLN A 5 27.48 -8.86 13.43
CA GLN A 5 28.15 -8.26 12.27
C GLN A 5 27.14 -7.62 11.30
N ILE A 6 25.99 -8.28 11.10
CA ILE A 6 24.89 -7.73 10.28
C ILE A 6 24.35 -6.45 10.92
N GLU A 7 24.10 -6.47 12.23
CA GLU A 7 23.65 -5.30 13.00
C GLU A 7 24.60 -4.10 12.85
N TYR A 8 25.90 -4.34 12.97
CA TYR A 8 26.91 -3.30 12.84
C TYR A 8 26.99 -2.72 11.43
N ILE A 9 26.88 -3.56 10.41
CA ILE A 9 26.82 -3.11 9.00
C ILE A 9 25.59 -2.22 8.79
N LEU A 10 24.42 -2.64 9.26
CA LEU A 10 23.19 -1.86 9.12
C LEU A 10 23.28 -0.52 9.88
N ALA A 11 23.91 -0.51 11.05
CA ALA A 11 24.16 0.72 11.80
C ALA A 11 25.09 1.68 11.05
N VAL A 12 26.22 1.19 10.48
CA VAL A 12 27.12 2.03 9.67
C VAL A 12 26.41 2.58 8.44
N ALA A 13 25.62 1.78 7.75
CA ALA A 13 24.84 2.22 6.58
C ALA A 13 23.83 3.32 6.94
N ARG A 14 23.18 3.22 8.09
CA ARG A 14 22.21 4.20 8.61
C ARG A 14 22.86 5.51 9.00
N PHE A 15 23.93 5.46 9.80
CA PHE A 15 24.56 6.66 10.36
C PHE A 15 25.64 7.26 9.44
N LYS A 16 26.06 6.53 8.42
CA LYS A 16 27.16 6.90 7.52
C LYS A 16 28.45 7.31 8.26
N SER A 17 28.65 6.71 9.44
CA SER A 17 29.75 7.01 10.38
C SER A 17 29.99 5.82 11.30
N PHE A 18 31.21 5.30 11.32
CA PHE A 18 31.62 4.21 12.22
C PHE A 18 31.54 4.62 13.69
N GLY A 19 31.87 5.88 14.04
CA GLY A 19 31.77 6.39 15.40
C GLY A 19 30.33 6.42 15.90
N LYS A 20 29.42 7.08 15.16
CA LYS A 20 28.00 7.15 15.53
C LYS A 20 27.33 5.77 15.55
N ALA A 21 27.71 4.88 14.63
CA ALA A 21 27.21 3.51 14.61
C ALA A 21 27.66 2.73 15.86
N ALA A 22 28.92 2.92 16.28
CA ALA A 22 29.45 2.28 17.47
C ALA A 22 28.76 2.76 18.77
N GLU A 23 28.51 4.07 18.89
CA GLU A 23 27.71 4.64 19.98
C GLU A 23 26.32 4.03 20.02
N HIS A 24 25.64 3.94 18.87
CA HIS A 24 24.31 3.34 18.77
C HIS A 24 24.28 1.86 19.17
N CYS A 25 25.34 1.11 18.82
CA CYS A 25 25.45 -0.32 19.13
C CYS A 25 26.08 -0.58 20.53
N PHE A 26 26.36 0.46 21.31
CA PHE A 26 26.97 0.36 22.64
C PHE A 26 28.31 -0.38 22.66
N VAL A 27 29.15 -0.14 21.65
CA VAL A 27 30.50 -0.72 21.52
C VAL A 27 31.54 0.35 21.18
N THR A 28 32.82 0.01 21.27
CA THR A 28 33.86 0.92 20.80
C THR A 28 33.92 0.94 19.26
N GLN A 29 34.34 2.07 18.69
CA GLN A 29 34.50 2.19 17.24
C GLN A 29 35.49 1.16 16.68
N SER A 30 36.57 0.83 17.42
CA SER A 30 37.55 -0.20 17.03
C SER A 30 36.91 -1.58 16.93
N THR A 31 36.09 -1.96 17.93
CA THR A 31 35.37 -3.24 17.93
C THR A 31 34.43 -3.33 16.72
N LEU A 32 33.59 -2.31 16.50
CA LEU A 32 32.64 -2.29 15.38
C LEU A 32 33.39 -2.35 14.04
N SER A 33 34.43 -1.53 13.87
CA SER A 33 35.23 -1.50 12.64
C SER A 33 35.90 -2.84 12.36
N THR A 34 36.45 -3.50 13.37
CA THR A 34 37.07 -4.83 13.24
C THR A 34 36.06 -5.89 12.82
N MET A 35 34.87 -5.87 13.41
CA MET A 35 33.80 -6.84 13.08
C MET A 35 33.25 -6.64 11.67
N VAL A 36 33.10 -5.39 11.22
CA VAL A 36 32.70 -5.07 9.84
C VAL A 36 33.80 -5.52 8.88
N ASN A 37 35.07 -5.17 9.13
CA ASN A 37 36.20 -5.60 8.29
C ASN A 37 36.27 -7.12 8.15
N ARG A 38 36.09 -7.82 9.28
CA ARG A 38 36.11 -9.29 9.25
C ARG A 38 35.03 -9.88 8.35
N LEU A 39 33.83 -9.27 8.35
CA LEU A 39 32.76 -9.73 7.47
C LEU A 39 33.03 -9.36 6.01
N GLU A 40 33.56 -8.17 5.72
CA GLU A 40 33.98 -7.77 4.38
C GLU A 40 35.05 -8.72 3.81
N GLN A 41 36.03 -9.13 4.66
CA GLN A 41 37.04 -10.12 4.29
C GLN A 41 36.48 -11.53 4.10
N GLU A 42 35.55 -11.96 4.96
CA GLU A 42 34.90 -13.27 4.85
C GLU A 42 34.08 -13.40 3.56
N LEU A 43 33.45 -12.29 3.14
CA LEU A 43 32.66 -12.23 1.89
C LEU A 43 33.50 -11.87 0.65
N ASP A 44 34.76 -11.47 0.85
CA ASP A 44 35.63 -10.89 -0.21
C ASP A 44 34.96 -9.72 -0.96
N ILE A 45 34.20 -8.92 -0.23
CA ILE A 45 33.45 -7.77 -0.77
C ILE A 45 33.62 -6.58 0.17
N GLN A 46 34.00 -5.43 -0.39
CA GLN A 46 34.03 -4.17 0.33
C GLN A 46 32.63 -3.52 0.31
N ILE A 47 32.01 -3.41 1.49
CA ILE A 47 30.64 -2.88 1.64
C ILE A 47 30.67 -1.35 1.74
N PHE A 48 31.69 -0.80 2.41
CA PHE A 48 31.82 0.63 2.64
C PHE A 48 33.09 1.22 2.02
N ASP A 49 32.95 2.36 1.36
CA ASP A 49 34.09 3.21 1.02
C ASP A 49 34.36 4.14 2.21
N ARG A 50 35.50 3.88 2.89
CA ARG A 50 35.94 4.62 4.08
C ARG A 50 36.73 5.88 3.76
N LYS A 51 37.09 6.08 2.47
CA LYS A 51 37.81 7.27 2.01
C LYS A 51 36.90 8.49 1.94
N THR A 52 35.60 8.26 1.78
CA THR A 52 34.61 9.33 1.70
C THR A 52 34.14 9.78 3.08
N LYS A 53 33.81 11.08 3.22
CA LYS A 53 33.18 11.67 4.41
C LYS A 53 31.94 12.45 3.97
N PRO A 54 30.73 12.01 4.34
CA PRO A 54 30.39 10.83 5.15
C PRO A 54 30.73 9.52 4.43
N VAL A 55 30.89 8.43 5.19
CA VAL A 55 31.13 7.08 4.67
C VAL A 55 30.06 6.71 3.65
N SER A 56 30.46 6.28 2.45
CA SER A 56 29.56 5.85 1.39
C SER A 56 29.49 4.32 1.30
N ILE A 57 28.41 3.84 0.70
CA ILE A 57 28.17 2.42 0.46
C ILE A 57 28.60 2.12 -0.97
N THR A 58 29.35 1.05 -1.17
CA THR A 58 29.76 0.59 -2.52
C THR A 58 28.56 0.07 -3.31
N PHE A 59 28.70 -0.13 -4.61
CA PHE A 59 27.66 -0.71 -5.44
C PHE A 59 27.28 -2.12 -4.98
N GLU A 60 28.27 -2.96 -4.73
CA GLU A 60 28.12 -4.33 -4.21
C GLU A 60 27.52 -4.30 -2.80
N GLY A 61 27.98 -3.36 -1.97
CA GLY A 61 27.44 -3.14 -0.62
C GLY A 61 25.97 -2.82 -0.61
N GLN A 62 25.45 -2.05 -1.57
CA GLN A 62 24.01 -1.74 -1.67
C GLN A 62 23.16 -2.99 -1.90
N GLN A 63 23.64 -3.94 -2.68
CA GLN A 63 22.94 -5.20 -2.93
C GLN A 63 22.92 -6.08 -1.68
N LEU A 64 24.08 -6.21 -1.01
CA LEU A 64 24.18 -6.98 0.24
C LEU A 64 23.37 -6.38 1.37
N LEU A 65 23.31 -5.04 1.48
CA LEU A 65 22.55 -4.37 2.51
C LEU A 65 21.05 -4.71 2.47
N LYS A 66 20.47 -4.84 1.28
CA LYS A 66 19.07 -5.27 1.13
C LYS A 66 18.86 -6.65 1.77
N GLN A 67 19.76 -7.58 1.48
CA GLN A 67 19.68 -8.94 2.03
C GLN A 67 19.94 -8.97 3.54
N PHE A 68 20.91 -8.20 4.06
CA PHE A 68 21.14 -8.06 5.49
C PHE A 68 19.94 -7.48 6.23
N GLN A 69 19.23 -6.51 5.63
CA GLN A 69 17.99 -5.98 6.20
C GLN A 69 16.91 -7.07 6.33
N VAL A 70 16.74 -7.90 5.31
CA VAL A 70 15.79 -9.03 5.36
C VAL A 70 16.17 -10.00 6.47
N ILE A 71 17.42 -10.45 6.53
CA ILE A 71 17.89 -11.37 7.57
C ILE A 71 17.70 -10.79 8.97
N TYR A 72 18.04 -9.51 9.16
CA TYR A 72 17.88 -8.82 10.46
C TYR A 72 16.42 -8.79 10.91
N LYS A 73 15.51 -8.50 9.97
CA LYS A 73 14.07 -8.46 10.25
C LYS A 73 13.51 -9.86 10.56
N GLU A 74 13.92 -10.90 9.82
CA GLU A 74 13.50 -12.28 10.08
C GLU A 74 13.93 -12.76 11.47
N VAL A 75 15.15 -12.40 11.91
CA VAL A 75 15.60 -12.75 13.29
C VAL A 75 14.78 -12.01 14.34
N ASN A 76 14.49 -10.71 14.15
CA ASN A 76 13.66 -9.95 15.08
C ASN A 76 12.22 -10.48 15.15
N GLN A 77 11.69 -11.06 14.06
CA GLN A 77 10.38 -11.73 14.07
C GLN A 77 10.34 -12.96 14.98
N LEU A 78 11.46 -13.66 15.20
CA LEU A 78 11.52 -14.76 16.15
C LEU A 78 11.25 -14.28 17.59
N ASP A 79 11.75 -13.10 17.96
CA ASP A 79 11.49 -12.51 19.28
C ASP A 79 10.01 -12.16 19.44
N GLU A 80 9.41 -11.55 18.42
CA GLU A 80 7.97 -11.26 18.39
C GLU A 80 7.13 -12.55 18.46
N MET A 81 7.52 -13.57 17.69
CA MET A 81 6.84 -14.87 17.71
C MET A 81 6.91 -15.51 19.09
N THR A 82 8.07 -15.43 19.75
CA THR A 82 8.26 -15.95 21.10
C THR A 82 7.40 -15.21 22.14
N GLN A 83 7.27 -13.89 22.03
CA GLN A 83 6.38 -13.09 22.87
C GLN A 83 4.92 -13.43 22.64
N ASN A 84 4.49 -13.62 21.38
CA ASN A 84 3.13 -14.03 21.04
C ASN A 84 2.79 -15.42 21.63
N LEU A 85 3.74 -16.37 21.57
CA LEU A 85 3.57 -17.71 22.16
C LEU A 85 3.44 -17.66 23.70
N LYS A 86 4.04 -16.65 24.34
CA LYS A 86 3.90 -16.38 25.78
C LYS A 86 2.62 -15.62 26.16
N GLY A 87 1.74 -15.32 25.18
CA GLY A 87 0.49 -14.61 25.41
C GLY A 87 0.63 -13.10 25.54
N SER A 88 1.81 -12.55 25.32
CA SER A 88 2.05 -11.11 25.33
C SER A 88 1.55 -10.51 24.02
N ARG A 89 0.45 -9.73 24.10
CA ARG A 89 -0.14 -8.99 22.96
C ARG A 89 0.50 -7.60 22.80
N SER A 90 1.83 -7.54 22.84
CA SER A 90 2.59 -6.29 22.70
C SER A 90 3.41 -6.30 21.42
N GLY A 91 3.77 -5.12 20.90
CA GLY A 91 4.61 -4.98 19.72
C GLY A 91 4.17 -3.86 18.80
N SER A 92 4.55 -3.94 17.54
CA SER A 92 4.13 -2.98 16.51
C SER A 92 3.45 -3.69 15.34
N LEU A 93 2.56 -2.97 14.65
CA LEU A 93 1.98 -3.38 13.38
C LEU A 93 2.06 -2.21 12.41
N HIS A 94 2.88 -2.33 11.39
CA HIS A 94 3.00 -1.33 10.33
C HIS A 94 2.10 -1.70 9.16
N ILE A 95 1.12 -0.85 8.86
CA ILE A 95 0.11 -1.06 7.83
C ILE A 95 0.35 -0.07 6.69
N GLY A 96 0.55 -0.58 5.47
CA GLY A 96 0.47 0.21 4.25
C GLY A 96 -0.96 0.17 3.68
N ILE A 97 -1.49 1.31 3.29
CA ILE A 97 -2.83 1.39 2.70
C ILE A 97 -2.81 2.30 1.47
N ILE A 98 -3.56 1.91 0.44
CA ILE A 98 -3.61 2.73 -0.79
C ILE A 98 -4.45 4.00 -0.59
N PRO A 99 -4.06 5.13 -1.22
CA PRO A 99 -4.72 6.43 -1.04
C PRO A 99 -6.21 6.46 -1.42
N THR A 100 -6.66 5.53 -2.25
CA THR A 100 -8.06 5.43 -2.67
C THR A 100 -8.95 4.68 -1.68
N ILE A 101 -8.38 4.17 -0.58
CA ILE A 101 -9.10 3.48 0.51
C ILE A 101 -8.87 4.20 1.84
N ALA A 102 -7.65 4.67 2.10
CA ALA A 102 -7.23 5.21 3.39
C ALA A 102 -8.20 6.23 3.99
N PRO A 103 -8.62 7.30 3.29
CA PRO A 103 -9.47 8.33 3.85
C PRO A 103 -10.86 7.81 4.29
N PHE A 104 -11.37 6.80 3.60
CA PHE A 104 -12.74 6.31 3.78
C PHE A 104 -12.84 5.14 4.79
N LEU A 105 -11.79 4.33 4.87
CA LEU A 105 -11.77 3.15 5.72
C LEU A 105 -11.14 3.44 7.09
N PHE A 106 -9.99 4.09 7.10
CA PHE A 106 -9.15 4.19 8.30
C PHE A 106 -9.82 4.93 9.47
N PRO A 107 -10.50 6.09 9.27
CA PRO A 107 -11.16 6.80 10.36
C PRO A 107 -12.22 5.94 11.07
N THR A 108 -12.82 4.98 10.36
CA THR A 108 -13.91 4.14 10.90
C THR A 108 -13.40 2.98 11.76
N ILE A 109 -12.15 2.54 11.58
CA ILE A 109 -11.61 1.36 12.25
C ILE A 109 -10.52 1.67 13.28
N LEU A 110 -9.82 2.80 13.13
CA LEU A 110 -8.60 3.10 13.89
C LEU A 110 -8.84 3.14 15.40
N ASN A 111 -9.86 3.88 15.83
CA ASN A 111 -10.17 4.04 17.27
C ASN A 111 -10.56 2.71 17.91
N ASP A 112 -11.46 1.97 17.29
CA ASP A 112 -11.94 0.69 17.83
C ASP A 112 -10.80 -0.31 17.95
N PHE A 113 -9.92 -0.33 16.92
CA PHE A 113 -8.83 -1.28 16.86
C PHE A 113 -7.70 -0.92 17.84
N SER A 114 -7.33 0.36 17.96
CA SER A 114 -6.31 0.82 18.91
C SER A 114 -6.75 0.64 20.37
N GLN A 115 -8.02 0.86 20.69
CA GLN A 115 -8.57 0.62 22.02
C GLN A 115 -8.61 -0.88 22.39
N THR A 116 -8.88 -1.74 21.40
CA THR A 116 -8.88 -3.21 21.61
C THR A 116 -7.48 -3.76 21.86
N TYR A 117 -6.45 -3.10 21.34
CA TYR A 117 -5.04 -3.53 21.43
C TYR A 117 -4.13 -2.41 21.99
N PRO A 118 -4.30 -2.01 23.26
CA PRO A 118 -3.58 -0.85 23.83
C PRO A 118 -2.06 -1.04 23.94
N HIS A 119 -1.57 -2.27 23.85
CA HIS A 119 -0.14 -2.58 23.91
C HIS A 119 0.49 -2.79 22.52
N ILE A 120 -0.27 -2.56 21.44
CA ILE A 120 0.23 -2.63 20.07
C ILE A 120 0.36 -1.21 19.52
N THR A 121 1.54 -0.85 19.06
CA THR A 121 1.77 0.40 18.33
C THR A 121 1.40 0.21 16.87
N PHE A 122 0.37 0.94 16.41
CA PHE A 122 -0.03 0.94 14.99
C PHE A 122 0.68 2.08 14.27
N GLN A 123 1.43 1.73 13.23
CA GLN A 123 2.01 2.69 12.30
C GLN A 123 1.33 2.54 10.95
N ILE A 124 0.84 3.64 10.40
CA ILE A 124 0.09 3.63 9.15
C ILE A 124 0.80 4.48 8.12
N SER A 125 0.97 3.93 6.91
CA SER A 125 1.56 4.62 5.78
C SER A 125 0.60 4.58 4.59
N GLU A 126 0.18 5.75 4.14
CA GLU A 126 -0.61 5.89 2.92
C GLU A 126 0.34 5.97 1.72
N ILE A 127 0.41 4.89 0.95
CA ILE A 127 1.34 4.74 -0.17
C ILE A 127 0.73 3.92 -1.33
N PRO A 128 1.15 4.17 -2.59
CA PRO A 128 0.67 3.43 -3.76
C PRO A 128 0.94 1.92 -3.71
N THR A 129 0.14 1.13 -4.44
CA THR A 129 0.21 -0.34 -4.48
C THR A 129 1.62 -0.88 -4.72
N GLN A 130 2.35 -0.35 -5.70
CA GLN A 130 3.71 -0.82 -6.01
C GLN A 130 4.68 -0.61 -4.84
N LYS A 131 4.56 0.51 -4.12
CA LYS A 131 5.36 0.77 -2.91
C LYS A 131 4.98 -0.16 -1.78
N ILE A 132 3.69 -0.50 -1.62
CA ILE A 132 3.21 -1.50 -0.64
C ILE A 132 3.82 -2.87 -0.95
N ILE A 133 3.73 -3.34 -2.20
CA ILE A 133 4.32 -4.61 -2.62
C ILE A 133 5.82 -4.66 -2.28
N HIS A 134 6.56 -3.61 -2.66
CA HIS A 134 7.99 -3.54 -2.39
C HIS A 134 8.29 -3.52 -0.88
N ALA A 135 7.54 -2.74 -0.10
CA ALA A 135 7.71 -2.63 1.34
C ALA A 135 7.35 -3.94 2.07
N LEU A 136 6.33 -4.69 1.61
CA LEU A 136 6.01 -6.03 2.12
C LEU A 136 7.13 -7.03 1.83
N LYS A 137 7.66 -7.06 0.60
CA LYS A 137 8.78 -7.94 0.22
C LYS A 137 10.04 -7.65 1.02
N ASN A 138 10.33 -6.38 1.30
CA ASN A 138 11.45 -5.94 2.12
C ASN A 138 11.18 -5.99 3.63
N ARG A 139 10.00 -6.39 4.08
CA ARG A 139 9.58 -6.37 5.49
C ARG A 139 9.61 -4.97 6.12
N ASP A 140 9.42 -3.91 5.32
CA ASP A 140 9.33 -2.53 5.82
C ASP A 140 7.94 -2.22 6.40
N ILE A 141 6.92 -2.95 5.92
CA ILE A 141 5.57 -2.98 6.47
C ILE A 141 5.12 -4.42 6.72
N ASP A 142 4.18 -4.61 7.64
CA ASP A 142 3.65 -5.90 8.05
C ASP A 142 2.44 -6.33 7.21
N VAL A 143 1.54 -5.38 6.92
CA VAL A 143 0.26 -5.62 6.24
C VAL A 143 0.03 -4.55 5.19
N GLY A 144 -0.44 -4.95 4.02
CA GLY A 144 -0.96 -4.07 2.98
C GLY A 144 -2.49 -4.12 2.91
N ILE A 145 -3.17 -2.97 2.78
CA ILE A 145 -4.59 -2.87 2.43
C ILE A 145 -4.66 -2.31 1.02
N VAL A 146 -5.00 -3.17 0.08
CA VAL A 146 -4.86 -2.88 -1.36
C VAL A 146 -5.99 -3.50 -2.17
N SER A 147 -6.07 -3.12 -3.43
CA SER A 147 -6.85 -3.87 -4.41
C SER A 147 -6.09 -5.15 -4.80
N ILE A 148 -6.79 -6.27 -4.90
CA ILE A 148 -6.27 -7.59 -5.26
C ILE A 148 -6.97 -8.11 -6.52
N PRO A 149 -6.43 -9.14 -7.23
CA PRO A 149 -5.21 -9.88 -6.96
C PRO A 149 -3.93 -9.13 -7.37
N LEU A 150 -2.82 -9.34 -6.65
CA LEU A 150 -1.51 -8.77 -7.00
C LEU A 150 -0.65 -9.69 -7.87
N LYS A 151 -1.02 -10.96 -7.97
CA LYS A 151 -0.32 -12.00 -8.76
C LYS A 151 1.18 -12.09 -8.43
N THR A 152 1.53 -12.09 -7.14
CA THR A 152 2.91 -12.20 -6.67
C THR A 152 3.09 -13.43 -5.80
N ASP A 153 4.18 -14.21 -6.06
CA ASP A 153 4.41 -15.47 -5.38
C ASP A 153 4.87 -15.35 -3.92
N ASP A 154 5.35 -14.18 -3.49
CA ASP A 154 5.91 -13.97 -2.15
C ASP A 154 4.89 -13.47 -1.12
N LEU A 155 3.67 -13.16 -1.56
CA LEU A 155 2.65 -12.54 -0.72
C LEU A 155 1.40 -13.44 -0.64
N ASP A 156 0.82 -13.48 0.55
CA ASP A 156 -0.49 -14.10 0.80
C ASP A 156 -1.57 -13.02 0.80
N GLU A 157 -2.69 -13.29 0.15
CA GLU A 157 -3.82 -12.38 0.02
C GLU A 157 -5.03 -12.90 0.80
N LEU A 158 -5.68 -12.03 1.56
CA LEU A 158 -6.93 -12.32 2.27
C LEU A 158 -8.01 -11.36 1.78
N HIS A 159 -8.93 -11.84 0.98
CA HIS A 159 -10.06 -11.07 0.47
C HIS A 159 -10.93 -10.51 1.60
N LEU A 160 -11.25 -9.21 1.52
CA LEU A 160 -12.12 -8.52 2.46
C LEU A 160 -13.52 -8.31 1.89
N TYR A 161 -13.64 -7.57 0.80
CA TYR A 161 -14.90 -7.23 0.15
C TYR A 161 -14.71 -6.81 -1.30
N ASP A 162 -15.80 -6.88 -2.05
CA ASP A 162 -15.89 -6.30 -3.39
C ASP A 162 -16.52 -4.91 -3.29
N GLU A 163 -15.91 -3.94 -3.95
CA GLU A 163 -16.33 -2.55 -3.97
C GLU A 163 -16.73 -2.13 -5.38
N SER A 164 -18.01 -1.79 -5.55
CA SER A 164 -18.56 -1.32 -6.83
C SER A 164 -17.93 0.01 -7.23
N PHE A 165 -17.81 0.25 -8.52
CA PHE A 165 -17.57 1.58 -9.08
C PHE A 165 -18.87 2.30 -9.37
N LEU A 166 -18.85 3.63 -9.23
CA LEU A 166 -19.90 4.55 -9.64
C LEU A 166 -19.33 5.51 -10.68
N LEU A 167 -20.16 5.92 -11.62
CA LEU A 167 -19.80 7.00 -12.54
C LEU A 167 -20.19 8.35 -11.91
N TYR A 168 -19.24 9.24 -11.74
CA TYR A 168 -19.46 10.64 -11.40
C TYR A 168 -19.40 11.48 -12.68
N ASP A 169 -20.50 12.15 -13.04
CA ASP A 169 -20.63 12.92 -14.28
C ASP A 169 -21.09 14.35 -13.99
N ALA A 170 -20.13 15.27 -13.88
CA ALA A 170 -20.37 16.68 -13.54
C ALA A 170 -21.09 17.49 -14.64
N GLY A 171 -21.06 17.01 -15.88
CA GLY A 171 -21.72 17.67 -17.02
C GLY A 171 -23.12 17.17 -17.31
N SER A 172 -23.66 16.25 -16.50
CA SER A 172 -24.95 15.64 -16.80
C SER A 172 -26.13 16.34 -16.13
N THR A 173 -27.18 16.55 -16.92
CA THR A 173 -28.50 17.00 -16.45
C THR A 173 -29.45 15.85 -16.14
N LYS A 174 -29.07 14.60 -16.48
CA LYS A 174 -29.91 13.41 -16.30
C LYS A 174 -29.59 12.74 -14.99
N HIS A 175 -30.47 12.87 -14.00
CA HIS A 175 -30.32 12.26 -12.68
C HIS A 175 -30.76 10.79 -12.66
N LYS A 176 -30.04 9.95 -11.88
CA LYS A 176 -30.41 8.57 -11.46
C LYS A 176 -30.65 7.52 -12.55
N GLN A 177 -30.16 7.68 -13.77
CA GLN A 177 -30.23 6.60 -14.75
C GLN A 177 -29.09 5.61 -14.55
N LYS A 178 -29.37 4.31 -14.65
CA LYS A 178 -28.35 3.27 -14.78
C LYS A 178 -27.64 3.45 -16.10
N VAL A 179 -26.31 3.27 -16.11
CA VAL A 179 -25.45 3.45 -17.28
C VAL A 179 -24.79 2.14 -17.66
N GLU A 180 -24.53 1.97 -18.95
CA GLU A 180 -23.71 0.88 -19.48
C GLU A 180 -22.27 1.37 -19.59
N ILE A 181 -21.31 0.47 -19.42
CA ILE A 181 -19.88 0.80 -19.49
C ILE A 181 -19.54 1.38 -20.87
N GLU A 182 -20.13 0.83 -21.93
CA GLU A 182 -19.91 1.21 -23.32
C GLU A 182 -20.41 2.64 -23.66
N SER A 183 -21.33 3.16 -22.82
CA SER A 183 -21.89 4.51 -22.98
C SER A 183 -21.02 5.62 -22.37
N ILE A 184 -19.90 5.28 -21.70
CA ILE A 184 -19.00 6.26 -21.13
C ILE A 184 -18.28 7.05 -22.21
N ASP A 185 -18.41 8.39 -22.18
CA ASP A 185 -17.65 9.29 -23.05
C ASP A 185 -16.20 9.42 -22.56
N VAL A 186 -15.31 8.62 -23.12
CA VAL A 186 -13.90 8.57 -22.75
C VAL A 186 -13.14 9.88 -22.98
N ASN A 187 -13.66 10.78 -23.83
CA ASN A 187 -13.02 12.08 -24.08
C ASN A 187 -13.22 13.06 -22.90
N ARG A 188 -14.25 12.84 -22.10
CA ARG A 188 -14.52 13.63 -20.88
C ARG A 188 -13.97 12.98 -19.61
N LEU A 189 -13.34 11.79 -19.73
CA LEU A 189 -12.88 10.99 -18.59
C LEU A 189 -11.59 11.55 -17.99
N TRP A 190 -11.62 11.81 -16.69
CA TRP A 190 -10.47 12.19 -15.88
C TRP A 190 -10.01 11.01 -15.02
N LEU A 191 -8.69 10.83 -14.89
CA LEU A 191 -8.07 9.69 -14.19
C LEU A 191 -7.12 10.18 -13.11
N LEU A 192 -6.88 9.32 -12.13
CA LEU A 192 -5.81 9.49 -11.16
C LEU A 192 -4.43 9.34 -11.83
N GLU A 193 -3.39 9.74 -11.10
CA GLU A 193 -1.98 9.61 -11.48
C GLU A 193 -1.56 8.15 -11.71
N GLU A 194 -0.49 7.95 -12.47
CA GLU A 194 0.18 6.64 -12.60
C GLU A 194 0.67 6.11 -11.25
N GLY A 195 0.62 4.77 -11.09
CA GLY A 195 0.96 4.09 -9.84
C GLY A 195 -0.22 3.90 -8.88
N HIS A 196 -1.40 4.44 -9.21
CA HIS A 196 -2.64 4.08 -8.54
C HIS A 196 -3.35 2.97 -9.31
N CYS A 197 -3.58 1.83 -8.66
CA CYS A 197 -4.33 0.72 -9.23
C CYS A 197 -5.74 1.12 -9.74
N LEU A 198 -6.31 2.17 -9.17
CA LEU A 198 -7.59 2.72 -9.63
C LEU A 198 -7.53 3.23 -11.07
N LYS A 199 -6.42 3.86 -11.48
CA LYS A 199 -6.23 4.28 -12.88
C LYS A 199 -6.27 3.08 -13.81
N ASP A 200 -5.47 2.06 -13.51
CA ASP A 200 -5.37 0.86 -14.36
C ASP A 200 -6.72 0.14 -14.46
N GLN A 201 -7.46 0.06 -13.35
CA GLN A 201 -8.81 -0.53 -13.34
C GLN A 201 -9.80 0.29 -14.18
N VAL A 202 -9.80 1.62 -14.05
CA VAL A 202 -10.67 2.49 -14.87
C VAL A 202 -10.32 2.39 -16.35
N GLU A 203 -9.04 2.31 -16.68
CA GLU A 203 -8.59 2.10 -18.08
C GLU A 203 -9.07 0.77 -18.66
N GLN A 204 -9.07 -0.30 -17.84
CA GLN A 204 -9.62 -1.60 -18.23
C GLN A 204 -11.14 -1.53 -18.41
N ILE A 205 -11.87 -0.97 -17.44
CA ILE A 205 -13.33 -0.81 -17.48
C ILE A 205 -13.75 -0.06 -18.77
N CYS A 206 -13.10 1.05 -19.07
CA CYS A 206 -13.44 1.90 -20.21
C CYS A 206 -12.81 1.45 -21.54
N GLY A 207 -11.99 0.39 -21.56
CA GLY A 207 -11.32 -0.10 -22.76
C GLY A 207 -10.34 0.91 -23.38
N LEU A 208 -9.72 1.76 -22.57
CA LEU A 208 -8.87 2.87 -23.03
C LEU A 208 -7.58 2.42 -23.73
N ARG A 209 -7.10 1.23 -23.45
CA ARG A 209 -5.92 0.65 -24.16
C ARG A 209 -6.17 0.51 -25.69
N GLN A 210 -7.43 0.41 -26.08
CA GLN A 210 -7.83 0.26 -27.50
C GLN A 210 -8.32 1.57 -28.13
N LYS A 211 -8.64 2.58 -27.32
CA LYS A 211 -9.19 3.87 -27.80
C LYS A 211 -8.14 4.96 -27.63
N LYS A 212 -7.62 5.52 -28.72
CA LYS A 212 -6.80 6.74 -28.67
C LYS A 212 -7.62 7.90 -28.13
N ARG A 213 -7.18 8.53 -27.04
CA ARG A 213 -7.72 9.82 -26.61
C ARG A 213 -7.47 10.85 -27.69
N ILE A 214 -8.53 11.46 -28.19
CA ILE A 214 -8.44 12.55 -29.15
C ILE A 214 -8.36 13.84 -28.33
N HIS A 215 -7.17 14.43 -28.28
CA HIS A 215 -6.84 15.77 -27.81
C HIS A 215 -7.19 16.14 -26.35
N SER A 216 -6.16 16.12 -25.51
CA SER A 216 -6.06 17.08 -24.42
C SER A 216 -4.61 17.60 -24.38
N ASN A 217 -4.44 18.91 -24.57
CA ASN A 217 -3.16 19.58 -24.40
C ASN A 217 -2.76 19.68 -22.92
N LEU A 218 -3.60 19.18 -22.01
CA LEU A 218 -3.40 19.17 -20.57
C LEU A 218 -3.33 17.73 -20.07
N ILE A 219 -2.15 17.32 -19.63
CA ILE A 219 -1.93 16.10 -18.86
C ILE A 219 -1.84 16.53 -17.41
N TYR A 220 -2.88 16.29 -16.62
CA TYR A 220 -2.86 16.52 -15.18
C TYR A 220 -2.93 15.17 -14.46
N GLN A 221 -1.99 14.96 -13.54
CA GLN A 221 -1.90 13.77 -12.72
C GLN A 221 -2.40 14.11 -11.31
N SER A 222 -3.59 13.65 -10.96
CA SER A 222 -4.15 13.85 -9.63
C SER A 222 -3.79 12.68 -8.72
N GLY A 223 -3.15 12.98 -7.58
CA GLY A 223 -2.78 11.96 -6.58
C GLY A 223 -3.93 11.57 -5.64
N THR A 224 -5.06 12.31 -5.62
CA THR A 224 -6.14 12.09 -4.66
C THR A 224 -7.53 12.22 -5.29
N ILE A 225 -8.50 11.46 -4.76
CA ILE A 225 -9.91 11.51 -5.20
C ILE A 225 -10.51 12.92 -5.00
N PRO A 226 -10.32 13.63 -3.87
CA PRO A 226 -10.84 14.99 -3.70
C PRO A 226 -10.35 15.99 -4.76
N THR A 227 -9.08 15.93 -5.13
CA THR A 227 -8.55 16.79 -6.20
C THR A 227 -9.11 16.41 -7.57
N LEU A 228 -9.23 15.09 -7.84
CA LEU A 228 -9.84 14.60 -9.07
C LEU A 228 -11.28 15.10 -9.22
N LEU A 229 -12.08 15.04 -8.17
CA LEU A 229 -13.46 15.53 -8.18
C LEU A 229 -13.56 17.01 -8.54
N LYS A 230 -12.73 17.87 -7.94
CA LYS A 230 -12.70 19.31 -8.26
C LYS A 230 -12.36 19.59 -9.73
N LEU A 231 -11.43 18.80 -10.30
CA LEU A 231 -11.09 18.91 -11.70
C LEU A 231 -12.25 18.49 -12.61
N VAL A 232 -12.90 17.38 -12.27
CA VAL A 232 -14.07 16.87 -12.98
C VAL A 232 -15.21 17.89 -12.96
N GLU A 233 -15.50 18.47 -11.80
CA GLU A 233 -16.54 19.51 -11.63
C GLU A 233 -16.25 20.74 -12.46
N HIS A 234 -15.02 21.26 -12.37
CA HIS A 234 -14.63 22.49 -13.05
C HIS A 234 -14.67 22.35 -14.59
N ASN A 235 -14.36 21.15 -15.10
CA ASN A 235 -14.29 20.89 -16.54
C ASN A 235 -15.54 20.17 -17.08
N GLN A 236 -16.63 20.05 -16.30
CA GLN A 236 -17.82 19.30 -16.68
C GLN A 236 -17.47 17.88 -17.19
N GLY A 237 -16.44 17.30 -16.62
CA GLY A 237 -15.92 15.99 -16.96
C GLY A 237 -16.68 14.84 -16.31
N LEU A 238 -16.08 13.66 -16.38
CA LEU A 238 -16.56 12.48 -15.66
C LEU A 238 -15.38 11.67 -15.12
N THR A 239 -15.65 10.84 -14.11
CA THR A 239 -14.69 9.88 -13.56
C THR A 239 -15.41 8.71 -12.91
N LEU A 240 -14.67 7.61 -12.66
CA LEU A 240 -15.17 6.49 -11.88
C LEU A 240 -14.69 6.63 -10.44
N LEU A 241 -15.63 6.47 -9.50
CA LEU A 241 -15.38 6.54 -8.06
C LEU A 241 -15.64 5.19 -7.41
N PRO A 242 -14.77 4.73 -6.50
CA PRO A 242 -15.09 3.63 -5.62
C PRO A 242 -16.29 3.98 -4.73
N TYR A 243 -17.14 3.02 -4.43
CA TYR A 243 -18.39 3.24 -3.71
C TYR A 243 -18.18 3.93 -2.35
N LEU A 244 -17.23 3.49 -1.54
CA LEU A 244 -16.98 4.09 -0.22
C LEU A 244 -16.63 5.58 -0.30
N SER A 245 -15.92 5.99 -1.36
CA SER A 245 -15.60 7.40 -1.56
C SER A 245 -16.83 8.26 -1.85
N SER A 246 -17.90 7.68 -2.37
CA SER A 246 -19.14 8.38 -2.65
C SER A 246 -19.96 8.71 -1.39
N LEU A 247 -19.70 8.03 -0.29
CA LEU A 247 -20.44 8.25 0.97
C LEU A 247 -20.14 9.62 1.59
N GLU A 248 -18.96 10.19 1.33
CA GLU A 248 -18.55 11.51 1.83
C GLU A 248 -18.95 12.68 0.93
N LEU A 249 -19.58 12.41 -0.21
CA LEU A 249 -20.03 13.44 -1.13
C LEU A 249 -21.19 14.23 -0.53
N ASN A 250 -21.23 15.54 -0.81
CA ASN A 250 -22.38 16.38 -0.49
C ASN A 250 -23.58 16.07 -1.40
N GLU A 251 -24.76 16.55 -1.05
CA GLU A 251 -26.00 16.24 -1.79
C GLU A 251 -25.97 16.68 -3.27
N ALA A 252 -25.32 17.81 -3.58
CA ALA A 252 -25.16 18.25 -4.96
C ALA A 252 -24.29 17.28 -5.76
N GLN A 253 -23.22 16.80 -5.16
CA GLN A 253 -22.31 15.80 -5.76
C GLN A 253 -22.99 14.43 -5.91
N LYS A 254 -23.74 13.98 -4.89
CA LYS A 254 -24.51 12.73 -4.96
C LYS A 254 -25.53 12.72 -6.10
N ASN A 255 -26.10 13.86 -6.43
CA ASN A 255 -27.00 13.98 -7.56
C ASN A 255 -26.30 13.77 -8.94
N GLN A 256 -24.98 13.86 -8.99
CA GLN A 256 -24.20 13.60 -10.20
C GLN A 256 -23.69 12.16 -10.31
N LEU A 257 -23.97 11.33 -9.28
CA LEU A 257 -23.63 9.91 -9.29
C LEU A 257 -24.60 9.13 -10.18
N ARG A 258 -24.04 8.16 -10.89
CA ARG A 258 -24.79 7.20 -11.69
C ARG A 258 -24.33 5.79 -11.38
N TYR A 259 -25.26 4.88 -11.36
CA TYR A 259 -25.05 3.47 -11.08
C TYR A 259 -24.93 2.69 -12.38
N PHE A 260 -24.05 1.71 -12.41
CA PHE A 260 -23.92 0.82 -13.57
C PHE A 260 -25.05 -0.22 -13.62
N GLN A 261 -25.38 -0.67 -14.84
CA GLN A 261 -26.18 -1.87 -15.03
C GLN A 261 -25.34 -3.10 -14.65
N ALA A 262 -26.02 -4.19 -14.23
CA ALA A 262 -25.34 -5.44 -13.92
C ALA A 262 -24.87 -6.12 -15.23
N PRO A 263 -23.64 -6.70 -15.25
CA PRO A 263 -22.72 -6.83 -14.12
C PRO A 263 -22.02 -5.50 -13.77
N VAL A 264 -22.10 -5.10 -12.50
CA VAL A 264 -21.54 -3.83 -12.03
C VAL A 264 -20.01 -3.93 -11.95
N PRO A 265 -19.26 -2.98 -12.55
CA PRO A 265 -17.80 -2.96 -12.42
C PRO A 265 -17.42 -2.78 -10.95
N ALA A 266 -16.46 -3.60 -10.49
CA ALA A 266 -16.02 -3.60 -9.11
C ALA A 266 -14.54 -3.91 -9.00
N ARG A 267 -13.96 -3.57 -7.85
CA ARG A 267 -12.62 -3.99 -7.43
C ARG A 267 -12.70 -4.86 -6.18
N GLN A 268 -11.76 -5.78 -6.04
CA GLN A 268 -11.62 -6.59 -4.85
C GLN A 268 -10.63 -5.92 -3.90
N ILE A 269 -11.01 -5.75 -2.64
CA ILE A 269 -10.13 -5.21 -1.61
C ILE A 269 -9.71 -6.34 -0.68
N GLY A 270 -8.41 -6.37 -0.35
CA GLY A 270 -7.83 -7.40 0.50
C GLY A 270 -6.75 -6.90 1.44
N LEU A 271 -6.46 -7.75 2.44
CA LEU A 271 -5.23 -7.67 3.21
C LEU A 271 -4.17 -8.50 2.51
N VAL A 272 -2.98 -7.95 2.44
CA VAL A 272 -1.82 -8.62 1.85
C VAL A 272 -0.69 -8.63 2.85
N VAL A 273 -0.08 -9.79 3.04
CA VAL A 273 1.03 -10.00 3.96
C VAL A 273 2.11 -10.83 3.28
N HIS A 274 3.33 -10.76 3.77
CA HIS A 274 4.35 -11.69 3.31
C HIS A 274 4.02 -13.12 3.78
N LYS A 275 4.35 -14.16 2.98
CA LYS A 275 4.10 -15.60 3.28
C LYS A 275 4.56 -16.04 4.68
N HIS A 276 5.64 -15.48 5.18
CA HIS A 276 6.17 -15.77 6.53
C HIS A 276 5.62 -14.83 7.61
N PHE A 277 4.47 -14.18 7.38
CA PHE A 277 3.86 -13.30 8.37
C PHE A 277 3.39 -14.11 9.61
N VAL A 278 3.83 -13.69 10.81
CA VAL A 278 3.65 -14.45 12.05
C VAL A 278 2.43 -14.04 12.89
N LYS A 279 1.92 -12.80 12.76
CA LYS A 279 0.82 -12.25 13.57
C LYS A 279 -0.56 -12.62 12.99
N LYS A 280 -0.78 -13.90 12.63
CA LYS A 280 -1.99 -14.36 11.90
C LYS A 280 -3.30 -14.09 12.65
N GLU A 281 -3.31 -14.23 13.98
CA GLU A 281 -4.51 -13.95 14.79
C GLU A 281 -4.89 -12.44 14.71
N LEU A 282 -3.89 -11.55 14.80
CA LEU A 282 -4.10 -10.11 14.69
C LEU A 282 -4.62 -9.73 13.29
N LEU A 283 -4.09 -10.36 12.24
CA LEU A 283 -4.54 -10.18 10.86
C LEU A 283 -6.01 -10.56 10.69
N GLN A 284 -6.42 -11.72 11.22
CA GLN A 284 -7.81 -12.18 11.15
C GLN A 284 -8.76 -11.23 11.89
N LYS A 285 -8.33 -10.71 13.05
CA LYS A 285 -9.12 -9.72 13.81
C LYS A 285 -9.24 -8.40 13.06
N LEU A 286 -8.15 -7.92 12.45
CA LEU A 286 -8.17 -6.74 11.58
C LEU A 286 -9.15 -6.95 10.42
N ALA A 287 -9.06 -8.09 9.72
CA ALA A 287 -9.97 -8.45 8.64
C ALA A 287 -11.43 -8.45 9.07
N LYS A 288 -11.74 -9.05 10.24
CA LYS A 288 -13.09 -9.08 10.79
C LYS A 288 -13.60 -7.69 11.13
N THR A 289 -12.76 -6.84 11.75
CA THR A 289 -13.13 -5.46 12.08
C THR A 289 -13.46 -4.67 10.81
N ILE A 290 -12.61 -4.75 9.78
CA ILE A 290 -12.84 -4.08 8.50
C ILE A 290 -14.15 -4.58 7.85
N LYS A 291 -14.34 -5.89 7.74
CA LYS A 291 -15.57 -6.47 7.16
C LYS A 291 -16.82 -5.97 7.88
N ASN A 292 -16.83 -6.01 9.20
CA ASN A 292 -17.99 -5.57 10.00
C ASN A 292 -18.32 -4.08 9.81
N LYS A 293 -17.29 -3.22 9.62
CA LYS A 293 -17.50 -1.78 9.42
C LYS A 293 -17.94 -1.43 7.99
N VAL A 294 -17.44 -2.17 7.01
CA VAL A 294 -17.71 -1.88 5.59
C VAL A 294 -19.01 -2.53 5.11
N GLN A 295 -19.30 -3.74 5.58
CA GLN A 295 -20.46 -4.54 5.13
C GLN A 295 -21.81 -3.82 5.18
N PRO A 296 -22.14 -3.00 6.20
CA PRO A 296 -23.41 -2.26 6.24
C PRO A 296 -23.56 -1.22 5.11
N HIS A 297 -22.44 -0.81 4.50
CA HIS A 297 -22.42 0.19 3.43
C HIS A 297 -22.38 -0.42 2.05
N LEU A 298 -22.09 -1.72 1.91
CA LEU A 298 -22.02 -2.39 0.63
C LEU A 298 -23.39 -2.91 0.20
N GLU A 299 -23.68 -2.77 -1.09
CA GLU A 299 -24.89 -3.33 -1.68
C GLU A 299 -24.77 -4.86 -1.78
N LEU A 300 -25.68 -5.58 -1.12
CA LEU A 300 -25.73 -7.04 -1.13
C LEU A 300 -26.46 -7.58 -2.35
N GLY A 301 -25.97 -8.70 -2.89
CA GLY A 301 -26.68 -9.43 -3.97
C GLY A 301 -26.48 -8.87 -5.39
N ILE A 302 -25.61 -7.91 -5.59
CA ILE A 302 -25.29 -7.39 -6.91
C ILE A 302 -24.28 -8.33 -7.61
N LYS A 303 -24.54 -8.63 -8.89
CA LYS A 303 -23.57 -9.34 -9.73
C LYS A 303 -22.46 -8.37 -10.15
N HIS A 304 -21.25 -8.61 -9.65
CA HIS A 304 -20.07 -7.82 -9.99
C HIS A 304 -19.29 -8.40 -11.17
N GLN A 305 -18.63 -7.51 -11.89
CA GLN A 305 -17.51 -7.81 -12.79
C GLN A 305 -16.27 -7.17 -12.21
N THR A 306 -15.31 -7.98 -11.73
CA THR A 306 -14.10 -7.49 -11.08
C THR A 306 -13.00 -7.21 -12.10
N PHE A 307 -12.17 -6.21 -11.78
CA PHE A 307 -11.05 -5.77 -12.61
C PHE A 307 -9.76 -5.79 -11.79
N ASP A 308 -8.72 -6.35 -12.38
CA ASP A 308 -7.42 -6.52 -11.73
C ASP A 308 -6.72 -5.17 -11.52
N PRO A 309 -6.08 -4.96 -10.36
CA PRO A 309 -5.37 -3.71 -10.06
C PRO A 309 -4.05 -3.56 -10.83
N LEU A 310 -3.48 -4.66 -11.27
CA LEU A 310 -2.22 -4.72 -12.02
C LEU A 310 -2.52 -5.56 -13.28
N PRO A 311 -2.80 -4.93 -14.40
CA PRO A 311 -2.96 -5.64 -15.66
C PRO A 311 -1.61 -6.22 -16.13
N ASP A 312 -1.69 -7.32 -16.85
CA ASP A 312 -0.52 -8.01 -17.42
C ASP A 312 0.27 -7.11 -18.40
#